data_71a68ed49663a7a416f1847ef663e41a
#
_entry.id   71a68ed49663a7a416f1847ef663e41a
#
_cell.length_a   1.000
_cell.length_b   1.000
_cell.length_c   1.000
_cell.angle_alpha   90.00
_cell.angle_beta   90.00
_cell.angle_gamma   90.00
#
_symmetry.space_group_name_H-M   'P 1'
#
loop_
_entity.id
_entity.type
_entity.pdbx_description
1 polymer ?
#
loop_
_entity_poly.entity_id
_entity_poly.type
_entity_poly.pdbx_seq_one_letter_code
_entity_poly.pdbx_strand_id
1 'polypeptide(L)'
;GSLRGFKHKEPVAKPFTDPEFPVNNDSFLDVGTCEDAVAYLSNPPEEPFICIADFQNPHNICGFVGANEGVHTDRPISGTLPELPANFNVEDWSNIPKPVQYICCSHRRMTQASHWNEENYRHYIAAFQHYTKMVSKQVDSVLKALYSTPAGKNTIVIIMADHGDGMASHRMVTKHISFYDEMTNVPFIFAGPGIKQQKKPIDQVLTQPTLDLLPTLCDLAGIPVPAEKPGISLAPILKGEKQKKTHPYVVSEWHSEYEYVVTPGRMVRGPRYKY
;
A
#
# COMPACT_ATOMS: atom_id res chain seq x y z
N GLY A 1 -13.17 16.49 -3.90
CA GLY A 1 -13.42 16.88 -5.28
C GLY A 1 -13.74 15.67 -6.12
N SER A 2 -14.87 15.70 -6.86
CA SER A 2 -15.26 14.60 -7.72
C SER A 2 -14.20 14.38 -8.80
N LEU A 3 -13.66 13.18 -8.88
CA LEU A 3 -12.90 12.73 -10.03
C LEU A 3 -13.82 12.82 -11.25
N ARG A 4 -13.47 13.60 -12.27
CA ARG A 4 -14.27 13.77 -13.48
C ARG A 4 -14.51 12.39 -14.12
N GLY A 5 -15.78 12.04 -14.28
CA GLY A 5 -16.20 10.78 -14.90
C GLY A 5 -16.43 9.61 -13.96
N PHE A 6 -16.14 9.73 -12.66
CA PHE A 6 -16.43 8.69 -11.67
C PHE A 6 -17.64 9.09 -10.81
N LYS A 7 -18.54 8.14 -10.58
CA LYS A 7 -19.51 8.25 -9.50
C LYS A 7 -18.80 7.90 -8.20
N HIS A 8 -18.57 8.90 -7.39
CA HIS A 8 -17.98 8.70 -6.07
C HIS A 8 -19.09 8.42 -5.06
N LYS A 9 -18.94 7.37 -4.28
CA LYS A 9 -19.77 7.06 -3.14
C LYS A 9 -18.89 7.15 -1.90
N GLU A 10 -19.20 8.08 -1.00
CA GLU A 10 -18.55 8.16 0.29
C GLU A 10 -18.97 6.93 1.12
N PRO A 11 -18.03 6.11 1.59
CA PRO A 11 -18.37 5.00 2.45
C PRO A 11 -18.92 5.53 3.76
N VAL A 12 -20.01 4.94 4.23
CA VAL A 12 -20.55 5.23 5.55
C VAL A 12 -19.69 4.51 6.58
N ALA A 13 -19.03 5.29 7.43
CA ALA A 13 -18.28 4.74 8.56
C ALA A 13 -19.24 3.93 9.47
N LYS A 14 -18.94 2.66 9.67
CA LYS A 14 -19.69 1.79 10.57
C LYS A 14 -18.90 1.53 11.84
N PRO A 15 -19.55 1.53 13.01
CA PRO A 15 -18.88 1.11 14.22
C PRO A 15 -18.31 -0.30 14.04
N PHE A 16 -17.06 -0.45 14.37
CA PHE A 16 -16.38 -1.73 14.35
C PHE A 16 -15.65 -1.92 15.67
N THR A 17 -15.97 -2.98 16.38
CA THR A 17 -15.21 -3.43 17.54
C THR A 17 -14.49 -4.71 17.16
N ASP A 18 -13.18 -4.69 17.20
CA ASP A 18 -12.39 -5.89 17.01
C ASP A 18 -12.20 -6.58 18.36
N PRO A 19 -12.76 -7.79 18.54
CA PRO A 19 -12.63 -8.53 19.81
C PRO A 19 -11.17 -8.99 20.06
N GLU A 20 -10.36 -9.12 19.02
CA GLU A 20 -8.97 -9.56 19.13
C GLU A 20 -8.02 -8.37 19.33
N PHE A 21 -8.47 -7.15 19.00
CA PHE A 21 -7.66 -5.94 19.10
C PHE A 21 -8.34 -4.85 19.91
N PRO A 22 -7.69 -4.38 20.97
CA PRO A 22 -8.27 -3.43 21.91
C PRO A 22 -8.30 -1.98 21.44
N VAL A 23 -7.89 -1.70 20.23
CA VAL A 23 -7.96 -0.35 19.69
C VAL A 23 -9.40 -0.08 19.30
N ASN A 24 -10.07 0.72 20.11
CA ASN A 24 -11.40 1.27 19.79
C ASN A 24 -11.27 2.21 18.59
N ASN A 25 -11.24 1.63 17.40
CA ASN A 25 -11.50 2.39 16.19
C ASN A 25 -13.00 2.38 15.97
N ASP A 26 -13.67 3.40 16.47
CA ASP A 26 -15.13 3.50 16.46
C ASP A 26 -15.75 3.60 15.04
N SER A 27 -14.94 3.70 14.00
CA SER A 27 -15.42 3.75 12.63
C SER A 27 -14.44 3.13 11.64
N PHE A 28 -14.86 2.04 10.99
CA PHE A 28 -14.12 1.42 9.91
C PHE A 28 -14.75 1.79 8.56
N LEU A 29 -14.11 2.67 7.84
CA LEU A 29 -14.52 3.01 6.46
C LEU A 29 -14.44 1.78 5.55
N ASP A 30 -13.51 0.89 5.80
CA ASP A 30 -13.29 -0.32 4.99
C ASP A 30 -14.50 -1.26 4.96
N VAL A 31 -15.27 -1.35 6.05
CA VAL A 31 -16.51 -2.14 6.06
C VAL A 31 -17.51 -1.59 5.07
N GLY A 32 -17.72 -0.27 5.10
CA GLY A 32 -18.61 0.42 4.15
C GLY A 32 -18.11 0.28 2.70
N THR A 33 -16.82 0.48 2.46
CA THR A 33 -16.19 0.27 1.14
C THR A 33 -16.40 -1.15 0.64
N CYS A 34 -16.20 -2.15 1.50
CA CYS A 34 -16.41 -3.56 1.16
C CYS A 34 -17.86 -3.84 0.78
N GLU A 35 -18.83 -3.42 1.61
CA GLU A 35 -20.25 -3.64 1.36
C GLU A 35 -20.72 -2.96 0.05
N ASP A 36 -20.27 -1.75 -0.20
CA ASP A 36 -20.62 -1.01 -1.41
C ASP A 36 -20.01 -1.65 -2.66
N ALA A 37 -18.76 -2.09 -2.58
CA ALA A 37 -18.10 -2.80 -3.68
C ALA A 37 -18.77 -4.16 -3.95
N VAL A 38 -19.10 -4.92 -2.90
CA VAL A 38 -19.83 -6.19 -3.01
C VAL A 38 -21.21 -5.98 -3.64
N ALA A 39 -21.98 -4.99 -3.20
CA ALA A 39 -23.30 -4.69 -3.75
C ALA A 39 -23.22 -4.32 -5.24
N TYR A 40 -22.25 -3.48 -5.62
CA TYR A 40 -22.04 -3.08 -7.01
C TYR A 40 -21.62 -4.26 -7.89
N LEU A 41 -20.64 -5.05 -7.46
CA LEU A 41 -20.09 -6.16 -8.23
C LEU A 41 -20.96 -7.41 -8.23
N SER A 42 -21.93 -7.53 -7.33
CA SER A 42 -22.94 -8.59 -7.38
C SER A 42 -23.99 -8.37 -8.47
N ASN A 43 -24.13 -7.13 -8.93
CA ASN A 43 -25.03 -6.77 -10.05
C ASN A 43 -24.36 -5.68 -10.91
N PRO A 44 -23.24 -6.00 -11.58
CA PRO A 44 -22.47 -5.04 -12.34
C PRO A 44 -23.25 -4.60 -13.59
N PRO A 45 -22.97 -3.40 -14.15
CA PRO A 45 -23.56 -2.97 -15.40
C PRO A 45 -23.15 -3.89 -16.57
N GLU A 46 -23.95 -3.90 -17.62
CA GLU A 46 -23.62 -4.62 -18.86
C GLU A 46 -22.52 -3.90 -19.66
N GLU A 47 -22.45 -2.58 -19.53
CA GLU A 47 -21.43 -1.77 -20.19
C GLU A 47 -20.07 -1.92 -19.52
N PRO A 48 -18.97 -1.64 -20.23
CA PRO A 48 -17.64 -1.61 -19.65
C PRO A 48 -17.57 -0.63 -18.46
N PHE A 49 -16.95 -1.06 -17.36
CA PHE A 49 -16.85 -0.27 -16.14
C PHE A 49 -15.45 -0.28 -15.55
N ILE A 50 -15.16 0.70 -14.73
CA ILE A 50 -14.03 0.71 -13.79
C ILE A 50 -14.63 0.87 -12.39
N CYS A 51 -14.32 -0.08 -11.52
CA CYS A 51 -14.66 -0.01 -10.09
C CYS A 51 -13.38 0.16 -9.27
N ILE A 52 -13.34 1.17 -8.43
CA ILE A 52 -12.23 1.41 -7.50
C ILE A 52 -12.77 1.24 -6.09
N ALA A 53 -12.27 0.23 -5.38
CA ALA A 53 -12.52 0.04 -3.95
C ALA A 53 -11.26 0.48 -3.19
N ASP A 54 -11.37 1.60 -2.50
CA ASP A 54 -10.26 2.23 -1.77
C ASP A 54 -10.35 1.85 -0.29
N PHE A 55 -9.43 1.00 0.14
CA PHE A 55 -9.35 0.50 1.51
C PHE A 55 -8.29 1.26 2.30
N GLN A 56 -8.62 1.58 3.54
CA GLN A 56 -7.70 2.29 4.45
C GLN A 56 -6.67 1.37 5.10
N ASN A 57 -7.07 0.15 5.49
CA ASN A 57 -6.14 -0.73 6.17
C ASN A 57 -4.99 -1.18 5.27
N PRO A 58 -3.79 -1.29 5.85
CA PRO A 58 -3.42 -1.27 7.29
C PRO A 58 -3.16 0.11 7.92
N HIS A 59 -3.69 1.22 7.40
CA HIS A 59 -3.47 2.58 7.92
C HIS A 59 -3.79 2.73 9.42
N ASN A 60 -4.68 1.91 9.97
CA ASN A 60 -5.04 1.92 11.39
C ASN A 60 -3.86 1.63 12.32
N ILE A 61 -2.75 1.13 11.79
CA ILE A 61 -1.48 1.01 12.52
C ILE A 61 -0.99 2.36 13.06
N CYS A 62 -1.33 3.46 12.42
CA CYS A 62 -1.02 4.80 12.91
C CYS A 62 -1.75 5.09 14.24
N GLY A 63 -3.00 4.63 14.37
CA GLY A 63 -3.77 4.69 15.62
C GLY A 63 -3.16 3.80 16.70
N PHE A 64 -2.71 2.60 16.33
CA PHE A 64 -2.03 1.70 17.25
C PHE A 64 -0.80 2.36 17.88
N VAL A 65 0.08 2.97 17.08
CA VAL A 65 1.25 3.68 17.59
C VAL A 65 0.85 4.91 18.41
N GLY A 66 -0.14 5.67 17.94
CA GLY A 66 -0.55 6.93 18.55
C GLY A 66 -1.29 6.79 19.86
N ALA A 67 -2.19 5.81 19.96
CA ALA A 67 -3.04 5.64 21.15
C ALA A 67 -2.29 5.01 22.33
N ASN A 68 -1.21 4.30 22.07
CA ASN A 68 -0.59 3.44 23.09
C ASN A 68 0.79 3.96 23.53
N GLU A 69 1.23 5.11 23.01
CA GLU A 69 2.61 5.56 23.21
C GLU A 69 3.62 4.39 23.13
N GLY A 70 3.20 3.32 22.43
CA GLY A 70 3.95 2.13 22.22
C GLY A 70 3.94 1.08 23.32
N VAL A 71 3.18 1.25 24.36
CA VAL A 71 3.14 0.25 25.45
C VAL A 71 1.78 -0.42 25.48
N HIS A 72 1.65 -1.56 24.81
CA HIS A 72 0.53 -2.49 25.00
C HIS A 72 0.80 -3.41 26.17
N THR A 73 0.73 -2.86 27.37
CA THR A 73 0.80 -3.69 28.57
C THR A 73 -0.53 -4.38 28.87
N ASP A 74 -1.65 -3.81 28.42
CA ASP A 74 -2.97 -4.23 28.88
C ASP A 74 -3.63 -5.30 28.02
N ARG A 75 -3.20 -5.48 26.78
CA ARG A 75 -3.75 -6.49 25.87
C ARG A 75 -2.69 -7.03 24.91
N PRO A 76 -1.86 -7.96 25.38
CA PRO A 76 -0.88 -8.61 24.51
C PRO A 76 -1.62 -9.37 23.38
N ILE A 77 -1.09 -9.29 22.18
CA ILE A 77 -1.50 -10.16 21.09
C ILE A 77 -1.25 -11.59 21.54
N SER A 78 -2.28 -12.41 21.52
CA SER A 78 -2.15 -13.81 21.90
C SER A 78 -1.37 -14.58 20.86
N GLY A 79 -0.44 -15.43 21.29
CA GLY A 79 0.35 -16.28 20.42
C GLY A 79 1.81 -15.89 20.30
N THR A 80 2.53 -16.53 19.40
CA THR A 80 3.94 -16.24 19.15
C THR A 80 4.09 -14.95 18.37
N LEU A 81 4.78 -13.98 18.93
CA LEU A 81 5.07 -12.72 18.24
C LEU A 81 5.99 -12.94 17.05
N PRO A 82 5.81 -12.18 15.96
CA PRO A 82 6.71 -12.23 14.81
C PRO A 82 8.15 -11.91 15.18
N GLU A 83 9.09 -12.44 14.40
CA GLU A 83 10.49 -12.04 14.51
C GLU A 83 10.71 -10.62 13.99
N LEU A 84 11.73 -9.96 14.52
CA LEU A 84 12.18 -8.67 14.02
C LEU A 84 12.85 -8.83 12.65
N PRO A 85 12.73 -7.85 11.75
CA PRO A 85 13.40 -7.89 10.47
C PRO A 85 14.92 -7.88 10.62
N ALA A 86 15.63 -8.51 9.69
CA ALA A 86 17.09 -8.62 9.74
C ALA A 86 17.81 -7.25 9.80
N ASN A 87 17.18 -6.22 9.24
CA ASN A 87 17.66 -4.84 9.24
C ASN A 87 17.05 -3.97 10.37
N PHE A 88 16.54 -4.58 11.43
CA PHE A 88 15.97 -3.86 12.58
C PHE A 88 16.98 -2.93 13.24
N ASN A 89 18.19 -3.44 13.53
CA ASN A 89 19.27 -2.63 14.10
C ASN A 89 20.07 -1.96 12.98
N VAL A 90 20.24 -0.66 13.08
CA VAL A 90 21.20 0.08 12.26
C VAL A 90 22.55 -0.03 12.94
N GLU A 91 23.52 -0.70 12.29
CA GLU A 91 24.82 -0.98 12.90
C GLU A 91 25.63 0.28 13.19
N ASP A 92 25.53 1.30 12.34
CA ASP A 92 26.27 2.53 12.51
C ASP A 92 25.53 3.76 11.95
N TRP A 93 24.87 4.48 12.84
CA TRP A 93 24.17 5.73 12.50
C TRP A 93 25.12 6.82 11.98
N SER A 94 26.42 6.77 12.31
CA SER A 94 27.39 7.77 11.84
C SER A 94 27.58 7.71 10.32
N ASN A 95 27.35 6.55 9.71
CA ASN A 95 27.43 6.32 8.27
C ASN A 95 26.12 6.65 7.51
N ILE A 96 25.06 6.92 8.24
CA ILE A 96 23.79 7.32 7.63
C ILE A 96 23.80 8.83 7.35
N PRO A 97 23.41 9.30 6.17
CA PRO A 97 23.34 10.73 5.89
C PRO A 97 22.47 11.49 6.91
N LYS A 98 22.97 12.63 7.39
CA LYS A 98 22.26 13.41 8.42
C LYS A 98 20.79 13.73 8.10
N PRO A 99 20.39 14.04 6.87
CA PRO A 99 18.98 14.22 6.55
C PRO A 99 18.13 12.99 6.83
N VAL A 100 18.66 11.78 6.56
CA VAL A 100 17.97 10.51 6.83
C VAL A 100 17.87 10.27 8.34
N GLN A 101 18.96 10.51 9.08
CA GLN A 101 18.93 10.43 10.55
C GLN A 101 17.88 11.35 11.14
N TYR A 102 17.84 12.62 10.68
CA TYR A 102 16.87 13.60 11.13
C TYR A 102 15.42 13.14 10.86
N ILE A 103 15.14 12.68 9.66
CA ILE A 103 13.82 12.18 9.27
C ILE A 103 13.41 11.00 10.15
N CYS A 104 14.31 10.05 10.38
CA CYS A 104 14.03 8.87 11.19
C CYS A 104 13.74 9.19 12.66
N CYS A 105 14.30 10.26 13.21
CA CYS A 105 14.14 10.59 14.63
C CYS A 105 13.17 11.73 14.93
N SER A 106 12.80 12.55 13.95
CA SER A 106 11.95 13.73 14.17
C SER A 106 10.45 13.51 13.87
N HIS A 107 10.12 12.45 13.15
CA HIS A 107 8.72 12.16 12.85
C HIS A 107 7.96 11.81 14.14
N ARG A 108 6.75 12.38 14.32
CA ARG A 108 5.94 12.22 15.54
C ARG A 108 5.81 10.76 16.00
N ARG A 109 5.56 9.82 15.08
CA ARG A 109 5.40 8.40 15.41
C ARG A 109 6.70 7.77 15.91
N MET A 110 7.85 8.20 15.35
CA MET A 110 9.16 7.79 15.86
C MET A 110 9.41 8.31 17.26
N THR A 111 9.01 9.55 17.54
CA THR A 111 9.10 10.10 18.90
C THR A 111 8.26 9.28 19.87
N GLN A 112 7.04 8.89 19.48
CA GLN A 112 6.17 8.02 20.27
C GLN A 112 6.77 6.63 20.51
N ALA A 113 7.47 6.08 19.53
CA ALA A 113 8.13 4.78 19.62
C ALA A 113 9.57 4.83 20.14
N SER A 114 10.09 6.00 20.49
CA SER A 114 11.51 6.20 20.87
C SER A 114 11.95 5.37 22.09
N HIS A 115 11.03 5.04 22.97
CA HIS A 115 11.27 4.27 24.18
C HIS A 115 10.92 2.76 24.05
N TRP A 116 10.52 2.33 22.86
CA TRP A 116 10.14 0.94 22.63
C TRP A 116 11.31 -0.01 22.74
N ASN A 117 11.08 -1.12 23.41
CA ASN A 117 11.98 -2.27 23.37
C ASN A 117 11.64 -3.20 22.17
N GLU A 118 12.40 -4.26 21.98
CA GLU A 118 12.21 -5.20 20.88
C GLU A 118 10.83 -5.88 20.91
N GLU A 119 10.29 -6.16 22.09
CA GLU A 119 8.98 -6.76 22.25
C GLU A 119 7.86 -5.82 21.77
N ASN A 120 7.97 -4.51 22.05
CA ASN A 120 7.03 -3.51 21.53
C ASN A 120 7.00 -3.48 19.98
N TYR A 121 8.17 -3.55 19.35
CA TYR A 121 8.26 -3.64 17.88
C TYR A 121 7.65 -4.93 17.33
N ARG A 122 7.81 -6.06 18.02
CA ARG A 122 7.20 -7.33 17.63
C ARG A 122 5.67 -7.27 17.74
N HIS A 123 5.14 -6.63 18.77
CA HIS A 123 3.71 -6.33 18.90
C HIS A 123 3.22 -5.43 17.77
N TYR A 124 3.98 -4.42 17.40
CA TYR A 124 3.68 -3.55 16.27
C TYR A 124 3.58 -4.33 14.95
N ILE A 125 4.53 -5.21 14.68
CA ILE A 125 4.50 -6.07 13.48
C ILE A 125 3.27 -6.97 13.50
N ALA A 126 2.95 -7.56 14.65
CA ALA A 126 1.77 -8.41 14.80
C ALA A 126 0.46 -7.62 14.56
N ALA A 127 0.37 -6.38 15.06
CA ALA A 127 -0.74 -5.47 14.79
C ALA A 127 -0.89 -5.16 13.30
N PHE A 128 0.20 -4.85 12.63
CA PHE A 128 0.19 -4.60 11.19
C PHE A 128 -0.30 -5.82 10.40
N GLN A 129 0.19 -7.02 10.76
CA GLN A 129 -0.28 -8.27 10.17
C GLN A 129 -1.77 -8.50 10.40
N HIS A 130 -2.28 -8.15 11.58
CA HIS A 130 -3.70 -8.24 11.89
C HIS A 130 -4.54 -7.33 10.98
N TYR A 131 -4.20 -6.06 10.87
CA TYR A 131 -4.89 -5.11 9.97
C TYR A 131 -4.80 -5.54 8.50
N THR A 132 -3.67 -6.10 8.08
CA THR A 132 -3.51 -6.67 6.74
C THR A 132 -4.43 -7.87 6.52
N LYS A 133 -4.60 -8.74 7.51
CA LYS A 133 -5.55 -9.87 7.43
C LYS A 133 -7.00 -9.38 7.33
N MET A 134 -7.33 -8.29 8.02
CA MET A 134 -8.67 -7.70 7.95
C MET A 134 -9.01 -7.24 6.54
N VAL A 135 -8.16 -6.40 5.94
CA VAL A 135 -8.38 -5.92 4.57
C VAL A 135 -8.34 -7.07 3.57
N SER A 136 -7.50 -8.08 3.79
CA SER A 136 -7.47 -9.28 2.92
C SER A 136 -8.79 -10.03 2.91
N LYS A 137 -9.49 -10.14 4.05
CA LYS A 137 -10.83 -10.75 4.13
C LYS A 137 -11.87 -9.91 3.36
N GLN A 138 -11.77 -8.59 3.43
CA GLN A 138 -12.67 -7.68 2.71
C GLN A 138 -12.44 -7.76 1.20
N VAL A 139 -11.18 -7.74 0.76
CA VAL A 139 -10.81 -7.95 -0.64
C VAL A 139 -11.31 -9.30 -1.16
N ASP A 140 -11.17 -10.37 -0.36
CA ASP A 140 -11.71 -11.70 -0.70
C ASP A 140 -13.23 -11.67 -0.93
N SER A 141 -13.98 -10.95 -0.08
CA SER A 141 -15.42 -10.78 -0.24
C SER A 141 -15.78 -10.04 -1.54
N VAL A 142 -15.04 -8.98 -1.87
CA VAL A 142 -15.22 -8.23 -3.13
C VAL A 142 -14.92 -9.11 -4.34
N LEU A 143 -13.83 -9.87 -4.29
CA LEU A 143 -13.46 -10.80 -5.37
C LEU A 143 -14.48 -11.92 -5.54
N LYS A 144 -15.01 -12.47 -4.45
CA LYS A 144 -16.09 -13.48 -4.49
C LYS A 144 -17.34 -12.92 -5.15
N ALA A 145 -17.75 -11.69 -4.82
CA ALA A 145 -18.88 -11.04 -5.46
C ALA A 145 -18.66 -10.89 -6.98
N LEU A 146 -17.50 -10.39 -7.41
CA LEU A 146 -17.14 -10.26 -8.81
C LEU A 146 -17.18 -11.61 -9.54
N TYR A 147 -16.49 -12.61 -9.01
CA TYR A 147 -16.35 -13.91 -9.67
C TYR A 147 -17.63 -14.77 -9.63
N SER A 148 -18.62 -14.40 -8.82
CA SER A 148 -19.95 -15.02 -8.86
C SER A 148 -20.80 -14.57 -10.05
N THR A 149 -20.38 -13.55 -10.79
CA THR A 149 -21.08 -12.99 -11.95
C THR A 149 -20.34 -13.28 -13.25
N PRO A 150 -21.03 -13.20 -14.42
CA PRO A 150 -20.38 -13.32 -15.72
C PRO A 150 -19.27 -12.30 -15.95
N ALA A 151 -19.39 -11.10 -15.38
CA ALA A 151 -18.38 -10.04 -15.49
C ALA A 151 -17.01 -10.47 -14.96
N GLY A 152 -16.97 -11.34 -13.93
CA GLY A 152 -15.70 -11.83 -13.38
C GLY A 152 -14.82 -12.57 -14.40
N LYS A 153 -15.41 -13.14 -15.45
CA LYS A 153 -14.66 -13.80 -16.53
C LYS A 153 -14.01 -12.81 -17.49
N ASN A 154 -14.46 -11.55 -17.49
CA ASN A 154 -13.99 -10.50 -18.41
C ASN A 154 -13.51 -9.25 -17.68
N THR A 155 -13.12 -9.37 -16.42
CA THR A 155 -12.62 -8.27 -15.61
C THR A 155 -11.15 -8.50 -15.24
N ILE A 156 -10.32 -7.47 -15.45
CA ILE A 156 -8.95 -7.43 -14.93
C ILE A 156 -9.00 -6.81 -13.55
N VAL A 157 -8.46 -7.51 -12.58
CA VAL A 157 -8.32 -7.06 -11.19
C VAL A 157 -6.91 -6.51 -10.99
N ILE A 158 -6.82 -5.35 -10.36
CA ILE A 158 -5.55 -4.72 -10.00
C ILE A 158 -5.55 -4.47 -8.49
N ILE A 159 -4.51 -4.93 -7.82
CA ILE A 159 -4.27 -4.65 -6.40
C ILE A 159 -2.97 -3.86 -6.29
N MET A 160 -3.05 -2.71 -5.65
CA MET A 160 -1.91 -1.82 -5.47
C MET A 160 -2.02 -1.07 -4.14
N ALA A 161 -0.89 -0.50 -3.70
CA ALA A 161 -0.86 0.41 -2.56
C ALA A 161 -0.21 1.75 -2.97
N ASP A 162 -0.52 2.80 -2.21
CA ASP A 162 0.03 4.15 -2.39
C ASP A 162 1.48 4.25 -1.87
N HIS A 163 1.78 3.61 -0.75
CA HIS A 163 3.10 3.51 -0.12
C HIS A 163 3.16 2.26 0.78
N GLY A 164 4.34 1.97 1.28
CA GLY A 164 4.57 0.93 2.27
C GLY A 164 4.57 1.44 3.71
N ASP A 165 5.17 0.65 4.61
CA ASP A 165 5.26 0.92 6.04
C ASP A 165 6.65 0.49 6.56
N GLY A 166 7.12 1.12 7.65
CA GLY A 166 8.43 0.85 8.23
C GLY A 166 8.64 -0.56 8.72
N MET A 167 7.59 -1.22 9.20
CA MET A 167 7.60 -2.63 9.60
C MET A 167 8.74 -3.00 10.54
N ALA A 168 9.12 -2.08 11.42
CA ALA A 168 10.28 -2.17 12.33
C ALA A 168 11.65 -2.20 11.64
N SER A 169 11.75 -2.21 10.31
CA SER A 169 13.03 -2.06 9.60
C SER A 169 13.69 -0.74 10.02
N HIS A 170 14.98 -0.78 10.33
CA HIS A 170 15.70 0.39 10.87
C HIS A 170 15.00 1.06 12.07
N ARG A 171 14.28 0.28 12.87
CA ARG A 171 13.41 0.73 13.98
C ARG A 171 12.31 1.70 13.57
N MET A 172 11.96 1.76 12.30
CA MET A 172 10.90 2.63 11.82
C MET A 172 9.52 2.05 12.09
N VAL A 173 8.60 2.92 12.48
CA VAL A 173 7.18 2.59 12.65
C VAL A 173 6.33 3.47 11.74
N THR A 174 5.26 2.94 11.22
CA THR A 174 4.34 3.60 10.29
C THR A 174 5.03 4.11 9.01
N LYS A 175 4.33 4.92 8.24
CA LYS A 175 4.90 5.58 7.06
C LYS A 175 5.82 6.70 7.48
N HIS A 176 6.97 6.72 6.86
CA HIS A 176 7.95 7.78 7.04
C HIS A 176 8.18 8.56 5.77
N ILE A 177 8.68 9.78 5.93
CA ILE A 177 9.29 10.51 4.85
C ILE A 177 10.66 9.87 4.57
N SER A 178 10.69 8.63 4.10
CA SER A 178 11.92 7.91 3.73
C SER A 178 11.74 7.20 2.40
N PHE A 179 12.85 6.93 1.73
CA PHE A 179 12.87 6.21 0.46
C PHE A 179 13.39 4.78 0.60
N TYR A 180 13.33 4.21 1.79
CA TYR A 180 13.62 2.79 1.98
C TYR A 180 12.67 1.92 1.17
N ASP A 181 13.12 0.73 0.79
CA ASP A 181 12.33 -0.17 -0.04
C ASP A 181 11.01 -0.55 0.63
N GLU A 182 10.97 -0.60 1.96
CA GLU A 182 9.76 -0.83 2.75
C GLU A 182 8.68 0.23 2.49
N MET A 183 9.07 1.45 2.09
CA MET A 183 8.14 2.54 1.77
C MET A 183 7.81 2.61 0.29
N THR A 184 8.78 2.31 -0.58
CA THR A 184 8.68 2.60 -2.02
C THR A 184 8.43 1.38 -2.89
N ASN A 185 8.66 0.17 -2.38
CA ASN A 185 8.40 -1.08 -3.09
C ASN A 185 7.03 -1.63 -2.69
N VAL A 186 6.00 -1.19 -3.39
CA VAL A 186 4.60 -1.50 -3.09
C VAL A 186 4.05 -2.62 -3.96
N PRO A 187 2.98 -3.32 -3.54
CA PRO A 187 2.26 -4.26 -4.39
C PRO A 187 1.76 -3.58 -5.67
N PHE A 188 1.92 -4.25 -6.80
CA PHE A 188 1.35 -3.86 -8.09
C PHE A 188 1.01 -5.13 -8.86
N ILE A 189 -0.18 -5.68 -8.58
CA ILE A 189 -0.60 -7.03 -8.95
C ILE A 189 -1.73 -6.93 -9.96
N PHE A 190 -1.61 -7.68 -11.06
CA PHE A 190 -2.63 -7.80 -12.10
C PHE A 190 -3.09 -9.24 -12.23
N ALA A 191 -4.39 -9.45 -12.32
CA ALA A 191 -4.99 -10.75 -12.55
C ALA A 191 -6.22 -10.62 -13.45
N GLY A 192 -6.48 -11.63 -14.29
CA GLY A 192 -7.66 -11.66 -15.15
C GLY A 192 -7.37 -12.13 -16.56
N PRO A 193 -8.34 -11.99 -17.47
CA PRO A 193 -8.22 -12.47 -18.84
C PRO A 193 -7.05 -11.80 -19.57
N GLY A 194 -6.27 -12.61 -20.30
CA GLY A 194 -5.12 -12.12 -21.05
C GLY A 194 -3.87 -11.84 -20.19
N ILE A 195 -3.96 -11.89 -18.86
CA ILE A 195 -2.81 -11.74 -17.97
C ILE A 195 -2.14 -13.10 -17.75
N LYS A 196 -0.86 -13.19 -18.05
CA LYS A 196 -0.10 -14.42 -17.85
C LYS A 196 0.24 -14.65 -16.40
N GLN A 197 -0.21 -15.75 -15.84
CA GLN A 197 0.13 -16.12 -14.47
C GLN A 197 1.64 -16.29 -14.30
N GLN A 198 2.19 -15.65 -13.26
CA GLN A 198 3.59 -15.73 -12.88
C GLN A 198 3.71 -16.47 -11.54
N LYS A 199 4.77 -17.29 -11.40
CA LYS A 199 5.08 -17.98 -10.13
C LYS A 199 5.87 -17.10 -9.16
N LYS A 200 6.49 -16.05 -9.66
CA LYS A 200 7.31 -15.09 -8.91
C LYS A 200 7.01 -13.68 -9.39
N PRO A 201 7.25 -12.66 -8.56
CA PRO A 201 7.19 -11.27 -9.02
C PRO A 201 8.09 -11.04 -10.25
N ILE A 202 7.66 -10.12 -11.11
CA ILE A 202 8.46 -9.67 -12.24
C ILE A 202 9.42 -8.60 -11.70
N ASP A 203 10.72 -8.90 -11.67
CA ASP A 203 11.78 -8.06 -11.15
C ASP A 203 12.68 -7.44 -12.23
N GLN A 204 12.39 -7.73 -13.50
CA GLN A 204 13.23 -7.34 -14.67
C GLN A 204 12.97 -5.92 -15.15
N VAL A 205 11.93 -5.27 -14.64
CA VAL A 205 11.56 -3.92 -15.05
C VAL A 205 11.29 -3.04 -13.83
N LEU A 206 11.74 -1.81 -13.90
CA LEU A 206 11.33 -0.78 -12.96
C LEU A 206 9.94 -0.29 -13.36
N THR A 207 9.06 -0.15 -12.37
CA THR A 207 7.71 0.34 -12.55
C THR A 207 7.49 1.61 -11.72
N GLN A 208 6.70 2.51 -12.27
CA GLN A 208 6.24 3.71 -11.57
C GLN A 208 4.71 3.74 -11.61
N PRO A 209 4.03 3.09 -10.66
CA PRO A 209 2.59 2.86 -10.70
C PRO A 209 1.76 4.11 -10.96
N THR A 210 2.15 5.25 -10.38
CA THR A 210 1.49 6.55 -10.58
C THR A 210 1.51 7.05 -12.02
N LEU A 211 2.48 6.62 -12.84
CA LEU A 211 2.60 6.98 -14.25
C LEU A 211 2.17 5.84 -15.17
N ASP A 212 2.47 4.60 -14.81
CA ASP A 212 2.36 3.43 -15.68
C ASP A 212 0.94 2.82 -15.67
N LEU A 213 0.15 3.08 -14.62
CA LEU A 213 -1.20 2.54 -14.50
C LEU A 213 -2.08 2.96 -15.68
N LEU A 214 -2.16 4.26 -15.98
CA LEU A 214 -3.04 4.77 -17.03
C LEU A 214 -2.70 4.21 -18.41
N PRO A 215 -1.45 4.28 -18.92
CA PRO A 215 -1.13 3.70 -20.22
C PRO A 215 -1.31 2.17 -20.24
N THR A 216 -1.12 1.48 -19.13
CA THR A 216 -1.36 0.05 -19.02
C THR A 216 -2.86 -0.27 -19.15
N LEU A 217 -3.72 0.47 -18.44
CA LEU A 217 -5.18 0.32 -18.54
C LEU A 217 -5.69 0.58 -19.95
N CYS A 218 -5.23 1.67 -20.57
CA CYS A 218 -5.59 2.00 -21.96
C CYS A 218 -5.23 0.87 -22.92
N ASP A 219 -4.01 0.37 -22.85
CA ASP A 219 -3.51 -0.71 -23.71
C ASP A 219 -4.26 -2.04 -23.48
N LEU A 220 -4.54 -2.39 -22.22
CA LEU A 220 -5.33 -3.57 -21.87
C LEU A 220 -6.78 -3.45 -22.34
N ALA A 221 -7.34 -2.25 -22.33
CA ALA A 221 -8.70 -1.98 -22.79
C ALA A 221 -8.80 -1.76 -24.31
N GLY A 222 -7.69 -1.69 -25.04
CA GLY A 222 -7.65 -1.44 -26.48
C GLY A 222 -8.04 -0.01 -26.87
N ILE A 223 -7.86 0.95 -25.97
CA ILE A 223 -8.12 2.38 -26.21
C ILE A 223 -6.81 3.16 -26.35
N PRO A 224 -6.79 4.24 -27.17
CA PRO A 224 -5.59 5.03 -27.34
C PRO A 224 -5.09 5.64 -26.03
N VAL A 225 -3.79 5.52 -25.79
CA VAL A 225 -3.14 6.23 -24.67
C VAL A 225 -3.07 7.72 -25.01
N PRO A 226 -3.47 8.65 -24.13
CA PRO A 226 -3.33 10.07 -24.37
C PRO A 226 -1.85 10.46 -24.59
N ALA A 227 -1.56 11.14 -25.72
CA ALA A 227 -0.21 11.37 -26.20
C ALA A 227 0.71 12.14 -25.24
N GLU A 228 0.14 12.98 -24.40
CA GLU A 228 0.90 13.86 -23.49
C GLU A 228 1.08 13.25 -22.07
N LYS A 229 0.68 12.01 -21.87
CA LYS A 229 0.80 11.38 -20.55
C LYS A 229 2.13 10.63 -20.42
N PRO A 230 2.93 10.93 -19.38
CA PRO A 230 4.13 10.16 -19.09
C PRO A 230 3.75 8.73 -18.65
N GLY A 231 4.72 7.85 -18.62
CA GLY A 231 4.55 6.47 -18.23
C GLY A 231 4.67 5.51 -19.41
N ILE A 232 4.76 4.24 -19.11
CA ILE A 232 4.85 3.16 -20.09
C ILE A 232 3.75 2.13 -19.83
N SER A 233 3.24 1.52 -20.90
CA SER A 233 2.34 0.38 -20.77
C SER A 233 3.12 -0.86 -20.33
N LEU A 234 2.63 -1.52 -19.30
CA LEU A 234 3.12 -2.81 -18.83
C LEU A 234 2.36 -3.99 -19.47
N ALA A 235 1.37 -3.71 -20.32
CA ALA A 235 0.55 -4.77 -20.95
C ALA A 235 1.37 -5.85 -21.65
N PRO A 236 2.45 -5.56 -22.40
CA PRO A 236 3.26 -6.61 -23.03
C PRO A 236 3.82 -7.60 -22.01
N ILE A 237 4.46 -7.13 -20.95
CA ILE A 237 5.04 -8.04 -19.94
C ILE A 237 3.97 -8.78 -19.14
N LEU A 238 2.82 -8.16 -18.89
CA LEU A 238 1.67 -8.77 -18.23
C LEU A 238 1.08 -9.90 -19.08
N LYS A 239 1.08 -9.77 -20.41
CA LYS A 239 0.69 -10.81 -21.36
C LYS A 239 1.77 -11.89 -21.58
N GLY A 240 2.95 -11.71 -20.96
CA GLY A 240 4.10 -12.61 -21.12
C GLY A 240 4.89 -12.39 -22.39
N GLU A 241 4.75 -11.23 -22.99
CA GLU A 241 5.51 -10.77 -24.14
C GLU A 241 6.76 -9.98 -23.71
N LYS A 242 7.67 -9.72 -24.64
CA LYS A 242 8.86 -8.92 -24.38
C LYS A 242 8.49 -7.45 -24.16
N GLN A 243 8.86 -6.90 -23.00
CA GLN A 243 8.73 -5.48 -22.74
C GLN A 243 9.73 -4.69 -23.59
N LYS A 244 9.22 -3.85 -24.50
CA LYS A 244 10.06 -3.07 -25.44
C LYS A 244 10.53 -1.74 -24.83
N LYS A 245 9.68 -1.12 -24.03
CA LYS A 245 9.98 0.14 -23.34
C LYS A 245 10.11 -0.13 -21.84
N THR A 246 11.19 0.33 -21.23
CA THR A 246 11.45 0.23 -19.81
C THR A 246 11.90 1.57 -19.27
N HIS A 247 11.64 1.82 -18.01
CA HIS A 247 12.22 2.95 -17.32
C HIS A 247 13.71 2.70 -17.08
N PRO A 248 14.63 3.57 -17.52
CA PRO A 248 16.02 3.48 -17.13
C PRO A 248 16.21 3.78 -15.63
N TYR A 249 15.32 4.57 -15.07
CA TYR A 249 15.20 4.88 -13.65
C TYR A 249 13.75 5.28 -13.34
N VAL A 250 13.36 5.18 -12.07
CA VAL A 250 12.14 5.72 -11.53
C VAL A 250 12.45 6.77 -10.47
N VAL A 251 11.51 7.69 -10.25
CA VAL A 251 11.69 8.82 -9.36
C VAL A 251 10.59 8.80 -8.32
N SER A 252 10.96 9.00 -7.07
CA SER A 252 10.01 9.34 -6.01
C SER A 252 10.44 10.65 -5.38
N GLU A 253 9.46 11.49 -5.12
CA GLU A 253 9.70 12.73 -4.41
C GLU A 253 8.59 13.01 -3.42
N TRP A 254 8.94 13.70 -2.38
CA TRP A 254 7.99 14.29 -1.48
C TRP A 254 8.31 15.76 -1.24
N HIS A 255 7.27 16.47 -0.92
CA HIS A 255 7.34 17.81 -0.39
C HIS A 255 6.43 17.86 0.82
N SER A 256 6.99 17.57 1.98
CA SER A 256 6.22 17.51 3.22
C SER A 256 6.53 18.70 4.08
N GLU A 257 5.47 19.34 4.56
CA GLU A 257 5.50 20.30 5.63
C GLU A 257 4.75 19.69 6.81
N TYR A 258 5.45 19.42 7.88
CA TYR A 258 4.87 18.87 9.10
C TYR A 258 5.40 19.61 10.32
N GLU A 259 4.50 20.19 11.10
CA GLU A 259 4.81 20.91 12.33
C GLU A 259 5.98 21.92 12.15
N TYR A 260 5.91 22.73 11.11
CA TYR A 260 6.92 23.77 10.77
C TYR A 260 8.24 23.23 10.19
N VAL A 261 8.33 21.95 9.91
CA VAL A 261 9.50 21.36 9.24
C VAL A 261 9.16 21.05 7.79
N VAL A 262 9.86 21.71 6.87
CA VAL A 262 9.78 21.40 5.44
C VAL A 262 10.95 20.49 5.09
N THR A 263 10.64 19.27 4.69
CA THR A 263 11.65 18.25 4.29
C THR A 263 11.40 17.81 2.86
N PRO A 264 11.87 18.56 1.85
CA PRO A 264 11.82 18.08 0.48
C PRO A 264 12.80 16.93 0.31
N GLY A 265 12.36 15.88 -0.36
CA GLY A 265 13.20 14.75 -0.67
C GLY A 265 12.98 14.26 -2.09
N ARG A 266 14.03 13.78 -2.72
CA ARG A 266 14.00 13.17 -4.04
C ARG A 266 14.84 11.92 -4.06
N MET A 267 14.32 10.87 -4.68
CA MET A 267 15.00 9.62 -4.88
C MET A 267 14.98 9.28 -6.37
N VAL A 268 16.09 8.82 -6.88
CA VAL A 268 16.20 8.22 -8.20
C VAL A 268 16.65 6.77 -8.04
N ARG A 269 15.83 5.83 -8.50
CA ARG A 269 16.12 4.40 -8.45
C ARG A 269 16.38 3.88 -9.84
N GLY A 270 17.61 3.44 -10.09
CA GLY A 270 17.99 2.67 -11.27
C GLY A 270 17.93 1.15 -11.00
N PRO A 271 18.26 0.30 -11.98
CA PRO A 271 18.25 -1.15 -11.80
C PRO A 271 19.21 -1.64 -10.70
N ARG A 272 20.27 -0.93 -10.44
CA ARG A 272 21.33 -1.33 -9.50
C ARG A 272 21.47 -0.39 -8.32
N TYR A 273 21.29 0.90 -8.51
CA TYR A 273 21.56 1.92 -7.50
C TYR A 273 20.34 2.77 -7.19
N LYS A 274 20.30 3.29 -5.97
CA LYS A 274 19.34 4.25 -5.48
C LYS A 274 20.07 5.43 -4.85
N TYR A 275 19.69 6.66 -5.25
CA TYR A 275 20.23 7.92 -4.77
C TYR A 275 19.14 8.74 -4.11
#